data_15960b0298d4b9ec17232683cb72ebd9
#
_entry.id   15960b0298d4b9ec17232683cb72ebd9
#
_cell.length_a   1.000
_cell.length_b   1.000
_cell.length_c   1.000
_cell.angle_alpha   90.00
_cell.angle_beta   90.00
_cell.angle_gamma   90.00
#
_symmetry.space_group_name_H-M   'P 1'
#
loop_
_entity.id
_entity.type
_entity.pdbx_description
1 polymer ?
#
loop_
_entity_poly.entity_id
_entity_poly.type
_entity_poly.pdbx_seq_one_letter_code
_entity_poly.pdbx_strand_id
1 'polypeptide(L)'
;MARLGLCGGQGSIGESGLIAMAVVSFADPLTERLVAFVRSVGIEVRATTLPDKTFLPGLDIRNGAILVDEERLTHPGDILHEAGHLAVADPAERLAPKLSPDGGDELTSIAWSYAALRHLDLDPAIVFHDRGYKGGAAALIENFAAGNYVGVPLLQVYGMAAEPKRAAASGVEPYPHMLRWLR
;
A
#
# COMPACT_ATOMS: atom_id res chain seq x y z
N MET A 1 44.69 60.17 -19.32
CA MET A 1 45.26 58.82 -19.13
C MET A 1 44.22 57.95 -18.40
N ALA A 2 43.53 57.08 -19.14
CA ALA A 2 42.47 56.26 -18.61
C ALA A 2 43.04 54.85 -18.33
N ARG A 3 42.78 54.31 -17.17
CA ARG A 3 43.02 52.89 -16.86
C ARG A 3 41.69 52.14 -16.82
N LEU A 4 41.54 51.18 -17.72
CA LEU A 4 40.50 50.18 -17.68
C LEU A 4 40.75 49.21 -16.51
N GLY A 5 39.72 49.01 -15.67
CA GLY A 5 39.63 47.92 -14.71
C GLY A 5 38.70 46.83 -15.23
N LEU A 6 39.24 45.65 -15.43
CA LEU A 6 38.49 44.44 -15.75
C LEU A 6 37.88 43.85 -14.46
N CYS A 7 36.55 43.85 -14.35
CA CYS A 7 35.83 43.08 -13.36
C CYS A 7 35.53 41.70 -13.91
N GLY A 8 36.15 40.65 -13.34
CA GLY A 8 35.83 39.28 -13.58
C GLY A 8 34.53 38.90 -12.89
N GLY A 9 33.51 38.54 -13.65
CA GLY A 9 32.30 37.95 -13.14
C GLY A 9 32.54 36.46 -12.82
N GLN A 10 32.52 36.12 -11.55
CA GLN A 10 32.40 34.71 -11.14
C GLN A 10 30.93 34.31 -11.20
N GLY A 11 30.58 33.49 -12.17
CA GLY A 11 29.29 32.82 -12.24
C GLY A 11 29.19 31.77 -11.12
N SER A 12 28.33 32.01 -10.14
CA SER A 12 27.95 31.02 -9.18
C SER A 12 27.06 29.96 -9.88
N ILE A 13 27.55 28.75 -9.98
CA ILE A 13 26.77 27.58 -10.33
C ILE A 13 25.76 27.33 -9.22
N GLY A 14 24.47 27.55 -9.58
CA GLY A 14 23.35 27.29 -8.67
C GLY A 14 23.33 25.83 -8.23
N GLU A 15 23.42 25.61 -6.93
CA GLU A 15 23.10 24.33 -6.31
C GLU A 15 21.63 24.01 -6.64
N SER A 16 21.45 22.95 -7.43
CA SER A 16 20.14 22.33 -7.61
C SER A 16 19.71 21.78 -6.27
N GLY A 17 18.94 22.59 -5.53
CA GLY A 17 18.30 22.13 -4.30
C GLY A 17 17.34 20.99 -4.60
N LEU A 18 17.73 19.77 -4.29
CA LEU A 18 16.78 18.68 -4.07
C LEU A 18 15.90 19.15 -2.92
N ILE A 19 14.68 19.59 -3.23
CA ILE A 19 13.64 19.78 -2.22
C ILE A 19 13.30 18.37 -1.76
N ALA A 20 13.89 17.94 -0.63
CA ALA A 20 13.45 16.77 0.08
C ALA A 20 11.99 17.05 0.46
N MET A 21 11.05 16.43 -0.25
CA MET A 21 9.65 16.43 0.17
C MET A 21 9.61 15.82 1.57
N ALA A 22 9.27 16.64 2.56
CA ALA A 22 9.10 16.17 3.92
C ALA A 22 8.09 15.04 3.89
N VAL A 23 8.51 13.86 4.31
CA VAL A 23 7.60 12.71 4.45
C VAL A 23 6.66 13.09 5.59
N VAL A 24 5.41 13.38 5.25
CA VAL A 24 4.38 13.68 6.25
C VAL A 24 4.17 12.43 7.09
N SER A 25 4.35 12.56 8.42
CA SER A 25 4.07 11.53 9.40
C SER A 25 2.63 11.63 9.89
N PHE A 26 2.06 10.53 10.31
CA PHE A 26 0.73 10.43 10.90
C PHE A 26 0.82 10.45 12.43
N ALA A 27 -0.18 10.99 13.10
CA ALA A 27 -0.18 11.16 14.55
C ALA A 27 -0.48 9.83 15.28
N ASP A 28 -1.37 9.01 14.71
CA ASP A 28 -1.68 7.69 15.25
C ASP A 28 -0.54 6.71 14.93
N PRO A 29 0.06 6.06 15.96
CA PRO A 29 1.20 5.16 15.75
C PRO A 29 0.88 3.94 14.87
N LEU A 30 -0.36 3.43 14.89
CA LEU A 30 -0.76 2.33 14.03
C LEU A 30 -0.83 2.79 12.58
N THR A 31 -1.50 3.90 12.33
CA THR A 31 -1.58 4.52 10.99
C THR A 31 -0.19 4.78 10.42
N GLU A 32 0.70 5.38 11.20
CA GLU A 32 2.09 5.63 10.77
C GLU A 32 2.83 4.34 10.41
N ARG A 33 2.68 3.29 11.23
CA ARG A 33 3.30 1.98 10.98
C ARG A 33 2.81 1.34 9.68
N LEU A 34 1.50 1.37 9.45
CA LEU A 34 0.89 0.83 8.23
C LEU A 34 1.33 1.62 6.99
N VAL A 35 1.32 2.95 7.08
CA VAL A 35 1.77 3.83 6.00
C VAL A 35 3.25 3.65 5.70
N ALA A 36 4.10 3.55 6.71
CA ALA A 36 5.53 3.29 6.53
C ALA A 36 5.77 1.98 5.76
N PHE A 37 5.05 0.91 6.09
CA PHE A 37 5.11 -0.35 5.36
C PHE A 37 4.64 -0.18 3.91
N VAL A 38 3.48 0.43 3.67
CA VAL A 38 2.92 0.65 2.32
C VAL A 38 3.87 1.47 1.46
N ARG A 39 4.50 2.51 2.01
CA ARG A 39 5.54 3.28 1.32
C ARG A 39 6.78 2.44 1.02
N SER A 40 7.20 1.58 1.95
CA SER A 40 8.38 0.72 1.78
C SER A 40 8.23 -0.29 0.64
N VAL A 41 7.01 -0.69 0.32
CA VAL A 41 6.73 -1.59 -0.81
C VAL A 41 6.53 -0.85 -2.15
N GLY A 42 6.66 0.48 -2.15
CA GLY A 42 6.66 1.29 -3.36
C GLY A 42 5.29 1.90 -3.73
N ILE A 43 4.32 1.90 -2.81
CA ILE A 43 3.02 2.56 -3.01
C ILE A 43 3.06 3.93 -2.36
N GLU A 44 2.67 4.96 -3.10
CA GLU A 44 2.62 6.32 -2.59
C GLU A 44 1.43 6.50 -1.63
N VAL A 45 1.69 7.13 -0.47
CA VAL A 45 0.65 7.51 0.50
C VAL A 45 0.80 8.98 0.83
N ARG A 46 -0.30 9.74 0.70
CA ARG A 46 -0.37 11.19 0.93
C ARG A 46 -1.38 11.50 2.04
N ALA A 47 -0.96 12.28 3.03
CA ALA A 47 -1.90 12.88 3.97
C ALA A 47 -2.62 14.05 3.28
N THR A 48 -3.94 14.13 3.42
CA THR A 48 -4.76 15.17 2.81
C THR A 48 -6.11 15.27 3.52
N THR A 49 -6.82 16.36 3.34
CA THR A 49 -8.23 16.46 3.72
C THR A 49 -9.09 15.95 2.56
N LEU A 50 -9.98 15.02 2.85
CA LEU A 50 -10.89 14.43 1.87
C LEU A 50 -12.31 15.02 1.99
N PRO A 51 -13.13 14.98 0.92
CA PRO A 51 -14.53 15.36 0.99
C PRO A 51 -15.33 14.44 1.92
N ASP A 52 -16.48 14.90 2.40
CA ASP A 52 -17.31 14.19 3.40
C ASP A 52 -17.77 12.79 3.01
N LYS A 53 -17.78 12.47 1.72
CA LYS A 53 -18.25 11.18 1.19
C LYS A 53 -17.15 10.52 0.37
N THR A 54 -16.40 9.66 1.02
CA THR A 54 -15.53 8.65 0.41
C THR A 54 -16.16 7.27 0.58
N PHE A 55 -15.74 6.28 -0.21
CA PHE A 55 -16.24 4.90 -0.07
C PHE A 55 -15.86 4.32 1.29
N LEU A 56 -14.60 4.46 1.68
CA LEU A 56 -14.12 4.21 3.03
C LEU A 56 -13.87 5.55 3.74
N PRO A 57 -14.32 5.73 4.99
CA PRO A 57 -14.11 6.98 5.72
C PRO A 57 -12.62 7.33 5.83
N GLY A 58 -12.25 8.51 5.33
CA GLY A 58 -10.87 9.00 5.41
C GLY A 58 -9.89 8.37 4.44
N LEU A 59 -10.35 7.56 3.46
CA LEU A 59 -9.49 6.95 2.43
C LEU A 59 -10.03 7.16 1.02
N ASP A 60 -9.11 7.31 0.06
CA ASP A 60 -9.40 7.30 -1.37
C ASP A 60 -8.15 6.84 -2.15
N ILE A 61 -8.35 6.26 -3.33
CA ILE A 61 -7.27 5.92 -4.27
C ILE A 61 -7.39 6.82 -5.49
N ARG A 62 -6.32 7.52 -5.83
CA ARG A 62 -6.24 8.34 -7.05
C ARG A 62 -4.84 8.28 -7.67
N ASN A 63 -4.79 8.04 -8.98
CA ASN A 63 -3.55 8.06 -9.75
C ASN A 63 -2.44 7.20 -9.13
N GLY A 64 -2.79 6.03 -8.62
CA GLY A 64 -1.84 5.09 -7.99
C GLY A 64 -1.35 5.46 -6.59
N ALA A 65 -1.94 6.47 -5.96
CA ALA A 65 -1.63 6.87 -4.60
C ALA A 65 -2.82 6.67 -3.66
N ILE A 66 -2.55 6.31 -2.41
CA ILE A 66 -3.54 6.29 -1.33
C ILE A 66 -3.56 7.68 -0.69
N LEU A 67 -4.74 8.26 -0.62
CA LEU A 67 -5.01 9.52 0.04
C LEU A 67 -5.61 9.23 1.42
N VAL A 68 -5.01 9.77 2.47
CA VAL A 68 -5.40 9.52 3.86
C VAL A 68 -5.77 10.83 4.54
N ASP A 69 -7.01 10.92 5.01
CA ASP A 69 -7.50 11.95 5.92
C ASP A 69 -7.56 11.35 7.33
N GLU A 70 -6.52 11.56 8.11
CA GLU A 70 -6.36 10.92 9.42
C GLU A 70 -7.48 11.30 10.40
N GLU A 71 -8.01 12.51 10.33
CA GLU A 71 -9.10 12.96 11.22
C GLU A 71 -10.42 12.19 10.97
N ARG A 72 -10.57 11.64 9.76
CA ARG A 72 -11.77 10.90 9.33
C ARG A 72 -11.54 9.40 9.23
N LEU A 73 -10.30 8.95 9.35
CA LEU A 73 -9.93 7.55 9.26
C LEU A 73 -10.50 6.76 10.43
N THR A 74 -11.53 5.97 10.17
CA THR A 74 -12.22 5.20 11.22
C THR A 74 -11.51 3.88 11.53
N HIS A 75 -10.94 3.24 10.49
CA HIS A 75 -10.27 1.96 10.58
C HIS A 75 -8.91 2.03 9.88
N PRO A 76 -7.81 2.22 10.61
CA PRO A 76 -6.48 2.31 10.01
C PRO A 76 -6.10 1.11 9.14
N GLY A 77 -6.61 -0.08 9.46
CA GLY A 77 -6.37 -1.30 8.69
C GLY A 77 -6.84 -1.25 7.24
N ASP A 78 -7.84 -0.41 6.93
CA ASP A 78 -8.33 -0.22 5.56
C ASP A 78 -7.22 0.30 4.63
N ILE A 79 -6.18 0.96 5.17
CA ILE A 79 -4.99 1.36 4.41
C ILE A 79 -4.32 0.14 3.76
N LEU A 80 -4.22 -0.99 4.47
CA LEU A 80 -3.64 -2.22 3.90
C LEU A 80 -4.55 -2.85 2.84
N HIS A 81 -5.86 -2.76 3.00
CA HIS A 81 -6.81 -3.25 2.01
C HIS A 81 -6.71 -2.44 0.70
N GLU A 82 -6.72 -1.12 0.80
CA GLU A 82 -6.55 -0.22 -0.35
C GLU A 82 -5.16 -0.35 -0.99
N ALA A 83 -4.12 -0.58 -0.18
CA ALA A 83 -2.79 -0.90 -0.69
C ALA A 83 -2.77 -2.24 -1.45
N GLY A 84 -3.54 -3.22 -0.98
CA GLY A 84 -3.73 -4.50 -1.65
C GLY A 84 -4.28 -4.33 -3.08
N HIS A 85 -5.30 -3.49 -3.27
CA HIS A 85 -5.83 -3.18 -4.61
C HIS A 85 -4.75 -2.60 -5.52
N LEU A 86 -3.98 -1.63 -5.05
CA LEU A 86 -2.88 -1.07 -5.83
C LEU A 86 -1.76 -2.09 -6.10
N ALA A 87 -1.46 -2.93 -5.12
CA ALA A 87 -0.38 -3.91 -5.22
C ALA A 87 -0.66 -4.98 -6.29
N VAL A 88 -1.90 -5.48 -6.36
CA VAL A 88 -2.30 -6.55 -7.27
C VAL A 88 -2.75 -6.05 -8.64
N ALA A 89 -3.06 -4.77 -8.77
CA ALA A 89 -3.45 -4.16 -10.04
C ALA A 89 -2.40 -4.39 -11.13
N ASP A 90 -2.86 -4.52 -12.37
CA ASP A 90 -1.95 -4.54 -13.51
C ASP A 90 -1.06 -3.29 -13.49
N PRO A 91 0.27 -3.42 -13.69
CA PRO A 91 1.17 -2.28 -13.67
C PRO A 91 0.78 -1.15 -14.63
N ALA A 92 0.13 -1.48 -15.77
CA ALA A 92 -0.34 -0.49 -16.73
C ALA A 92 -1.57 0.29 -16.23
N GLU A 93 -2.38 -0.31 -15.37
CA GLU A 93 -3.62 0.27 -14.86
C GLU A 93 -3.45 0.88 -13.45
N ARG A 94 -2.40 0.51 -12.73
CA ARG A 94 -2.16 0.97 -11.35
C ARG A 94 -2.21 2.48 -11.19
N LEU A 95 -1.71 3.24 -12.19
CA LEU A 95 -1.67 4.70 -12.18
C LEU A 95 -2.93 5.35 -12.78
N ALA A 96 -3.95 4.59 -13.10
CA ALA A 96 -5.20 5.13 -13.60
C ALA A 96 -5.79 6.16 -12.62
N PRO A 97 -6.54 7.17 -13.12
CA PRO A 97 -7.18 8.16 -12.26
C PRO A 97 -8.07 7.55 -11.18
N LYS A 98 -8.68 6.40 -11.47
CA LYS A 98 -9.48 5.60 -10.54
C LYS A 98 -9.28 4.13 -10.88
N LEU A 99 -8.98 3.31 -9.86
CA LEU A 99 -9.01 1.86 -9.99
C LEU A 99 -10.46 1.35 -10.08
N SER A 100 -10.65 0.29 -10.83
CA SER A 100 -11.93 -0.43 -10.94
C SER A 100 -11.67 -1.91 -10.72
N PRO A 101 -11.42 -2.34 -9.47
CA PRO A 101 -11.12 -3.73 -9.16
C PRO A 101 -12.30 -4.63 -9.51
N ASP A 102 -12.01 -5.83 -10.02
CA ASP A 102 -12.99 -6.89 -10.20
C ASP A 102 -13.07 -7.80 -8.97
N GLY A 103 -13.92 -8.84 -9.04
CA GLY A 103 -14.07 -9.77 -7.92
C GLY A 103 -12.83 -10.61 -7.64
N GLY A 104 -11.97 -10.82 -8.62
CA GLY A 104 -10.67 -11.49 -8.46
C GLY A 104 -9.67 -10.59 -7.74
N ASP A 105 -9.64 -9.34 -8.10
CA ASP A 105 -8.80 -8.32 -7.47
C ASP A 105 -9.17 -8.14 -6.00
N GLU A 106 -10.47 -8.15 -5.67
CA GLU A 106 -10.94 -8.08 -4.28
C GLU A 106 -10.39 -9.22 -3.43
N LEU A 107 -10.56 -10.48 -3.90
CA LEU A 107 -10.05 -11.65 -3.16
C LEU A 107 -8.52 -11.63 -3.04
N THR A 108 -7.84 -11.15 -4.06
CA THR A 108 -6.38 -11.06 -4.08
C THR A 108 -5.87 -9.96 -3.14
N SER A 109 -6.59 -8.83 -3.06
CA SER A 109 -6.31 -7.75 -2.09
C SER A 109 -6.50 -8.20 -0.66
N ILE A 110 -7.54 -8.99 -0.38
CA ILE A 110 -7.76 -9.62 0.93
C ILE A 110 -6.57 -10.50 1.31
N ALA A 111 -6.10 -11.36 0.39
CA ALA A 111 -4.93 -12.20 0.64
C ALA A 111 -3.67 -11.35 0.86
N TRP A 112 -3.45 -10.34 0.04
CA TRP A 112 -2.32 -9.42 0.19
C TRP A 112 -2.33 -8.73 1.56
N SER A 113 -3.48 -8.24 2.00
CA SER A 113 -3.65 -7.56 3.29
C SER A 113 -3.37 -8.50 4.47
N TYR A 114 -3.81 -9.75 4.39
CA TYR A 114 -3.48 -10.74 5.42
C TYR A 114 -1.96 -11.00 5.48
N ALA A 115 -1.32 -11.16 4.33
CA ALA A 115 0.14 -11.33 4.29
C ALA A 115 0.87 -10.12 4.90
N ALA A 116 0.39 -8.90 4.64
CA ALA A 116 0.93 -7.67 5.21
C ALA A 116 0.79 -7.63 6.75
N LEU A 117 -0.38 -8.00 7.28
CA LEU A 117 -0.60 -8.13 8.72
C LEU A 117 0.36 -9.14 9.35
N ARG A 118 0.53 -10.31 8.72
CA ARG A 118 1.45 -11.34 9.22
C ARG A 118 2.91 -10.87 9.20
N HIS A 119 3.30 -10.14 8.14
CA HIS A 119 4.64 -9.54 8.02
C HIS A 119 4.89 -8.47 9.10
N LEU A 120 3.87 -7.70 9.43
CA LEU A 120 3.91 -6.67 10.44
C LEU A 120 3.69 -7.20 11.88
N ASP A 121 3.44 -8.48 12.06
CA ASP A 121 3.05 -9.08 13.35
C ASP A 121 1.89 -8.31 14.02
N LEU A 122 0.81 -8.14 13.24
CA LEU A 122 -0.41 -7.46 13.66
C LEU A 122 -1.60 -8.42 13.69
N ASP A 123 -2.60 -8.09 14.54
CA ASP A 123 -3.84 -8.85 14.62
C ASP A 123 -4.63 -8.72 13.30
N PRO A 124 -5.07 -9.83 12.68
CA PRO A 124 -5.92 -9.80 11.49
C PRO A 124 -7.20 -8.97 11.64
N ALA A 125 -7.75 -8.83 12.85
CA ALA A 125 -8.93 -8.01 13.12
C ALA A 125 -8.73 -6.51 12.84
N ILE A 126 -7.48 -6.05 12.68
CA ILE A 126 -7.17 -4.67 12.30
C ILE A 126 -7.69 -4.37 10.88
N VAL A 127 -7.56 -5.31 9.94
CA VAL A 127 -8.09 -5.18 8.57
C VAL A 127 -9.47 -5.82 8.47
N PHE A 128 -9.64 -7.05 9.00
CA PHE A 128 -10.88 -7.81 8.85
C PHE A 128 -11.85 -7.45 9.96
N HIS A 129 -12.47 -6.29 9.87
CA HIS A 129 -13.48 -5.79 10.81
C HIS A 129 -14.90 -5.86 10.22
N ASP A 130 -15.91 -5.92 11.06
CA ASP A 130 -17.31 -6.18 10.66
C ASP A 130 -17.89 -5.15 9.68
N ARG A 131 -17.44 -3.91 9.73
CA ARG A 131 -17.93 -2.85 8.83
C ARG A 131 -17.42 -3.00 7.40
N GLY A 132 -16.20 -3.52 7.21
CA GLY A 132 -15.61 -3.71 5.89
C GLY A 132 -16.13 -4.95 5.16
N TYR A 133 -16.47 -6.00 5.91
CA TYR A 133 -16.72 -7.35 5.33
C TYR A 133 -18.15 -7.86 5.55
N LYS A 134 -19.11 -6.97 5.79
CA LYS A 134 -20.55 -7.30 5.92
C LYS A 134 -20.84 -8.45 6.90
N GLY A 135 -20.11 -8.50 8.02
CA GLY A 135 -20.21 -9.56 9.03
C GLY A 135 -19.41 -10.84 8.70
N GLY A 136 -18.67 -10.87 7.59
CA GLY A 136 -17.83 -12.02 7.21
C GLY A 136 -16.40 -12.00 7.77
N ALA A 137 -16.03 -10.97 8.55
CA ALA A 137 -14.67 -10.78 9.05
C ALA A 137 -14.15 -11.97 9.86
N ALA A 138 -14.93 -12.48 10.81
CA ALA A 138 -14.55 -13.63 11.62
C ALA A 138 -14.29 -14.89 10.77
N ALA A 139 -15.16 -15.16 9.80
CA ALA A 139 -15.00 -16.30 8.89
C ALA A 139 -13.76 -16.18 8.01
N LEU A 140 -13.40 -14.96 7.57
CA LEU A 140 -12.14 -14.72 6.85
C LEU A 140 -10.93 -15.02 7.73
N ILE A 141 -10.91 -14.51 8.96
CA ILE A 141 -9.82 -14.76 9.92
C ILE A 141 -9.67 -16.26 10.19
N GLU A 142 -10.78 -16.96 10.48
CA GLU A 142 -10.78 -18.41 10.70
C GLU A 142 -10.27 -19.19 9.50
N ASN A 143 -10.72 -18.85 8.28
CA ASN A 143 -10.25 -19.49 7.05
C ASN A 143 -8.75 -19.31 6.86
N PHE A 144 -8.24 -18.09 6.98
CA PHE A 144 -6.81 -17.83 6.85
C PHE A 144 -5.98 -18.52 7.95
N ALA A 145 -6.47 -18.53 9.19
CA ALA A 145 -5.82 -19.26 10.30
C ALA A 145 -5.80 -20.79 10.06
N ALA A 146 -6.83 -21.33 9.41
CA ALA A 146 -6.90 -22.75 9.03
C ALA A 146 -6.12 -23.11 7.75
N GLY A 147 -5.50 -22.13 7.09
CA GLY A 147 -4.79 -22.34 5.82
C GLY A 147 -5.70 -22.41 4.58
N ASN A 148 -6.97 -22.03 4.72
CA ASN A 148 -7.91 -21.91 3.61
C ASN A 148 -7.78 -20.55 2.96
N TYR A 149 -6.80 -20.39 2.10
CA TYR A 149 -6.36 -19.11 1.57
C TYR A 149 -7.14 -18.69 0.31
N VAL A 150 -8.16 -17.83 0.47
CA VAL A 150 -8.83 -17.19 -0.65
C VAL A 150 -7.89 -16.20 -1.33
N GLY A 151 -7.96 -16.06 -2.65
CA GLY A 151 -7.14 -15.10 -3.41
C GLY A 151 -5.67 -15.47 -3.64
N VAL A 152 -5.10 -16.40 -2.84
CA VAL A 152 -3.68 -16.80 -2.96
C VAL A 152 -3.35 -17.47 -4.31
N PRO A 153 -4.23 -18.26 -4.94
CA PRO A 153 -3.97 -18.77 -6.28
C PRO A 153 -3.69 -17.66 -7.30
N LEU A 154 -4.37 -16.51 -7.21
CA LEU A 154 -4.08 -15.35 -8.08
C LEU A 154 -2.77 -14.66 -7.72
N LEU A 155 -2.45 -14.50 -6.42
CA LEU A 155 -1.12 -14.02 -6.01
C LEU A 155 -0.01 -14.90 -6.59
N GLN A 156 -0.21 -16.22 -6.63
CA GLN A 156 0.73 -17.15 -7.24
C GLN A 156 0.83 -16.96 -8.76
N VAL A 157 -0.29 -16.78 -9.46
CA VAL A 157 -0.30 -16.48 -10.91
C VAL A 157 0.45 -15.19 -11.20
N TYR A 158 0.29 -14.18 -10.34
CA TYR A 158 1.03 -12.90 -10.45
C TYR A 158 2.50 -13.01 -10.01
N GLY A 159 2.95 -14.18 -9.50
CA GLY A 159 4.32 -14.40 -9.01
C GLY A 159 4.63 -13.63 -7.72
N MET A 160 3.61 -13.26 -6.95
CA MET A 160 3.74 -12.49 -5.71
C MET A 160 3.89 -13.37 -4.47
N ALA A 161 3.33 -14.58 -4.49
CA ALA A 161 3.40 -15.56 -3.41
C ALA A 161 3.40 -16.99 -3.99
N ALA A 162 3.60 -18.00 -3.15
CA ALA A 162 3.50 -19.39 -3.53
C ALA A 162 2.57 -20.15 -2.58
N GLU A 163 1.60 -20.89 -3.11
CA GLU A 163 0.83 -21.84 -2.33
C GLU A 163 1.72 -22.96 -1.76
N PRO A 164 1.37 -23.62 -0.65
CA PRO A 164 2.25 -24.56 0.03
C PRO A 164 2.83 -25.66 -0.86
N LYS A 165 2.03 -26.22 -1.79
CA LYS A 165 2.51 -27.25 -2.72
C LYS A 165 3.51 -26.72 -3.72
N ARG A 166 3.27 -25.52 -4.25
CA ARG A 166 4.18 -24.87 -5.20
C ARG A 166 5.45 -24.44 -4.51
N ALA A 167 5.34 -23.88 -3.31
CA ALA A 167 6.47 -23.44 -2.49
C ALA A 167 7.44 -24.61 -2.23
N ALA A 168 6.93 -25.76 -1.80
CA ALA A 168 7.71 -26.97 -1.58
C ALA A 168 8.42 -27.46 -2.86
N ALA A 169 7.73 -27.41 -4.02
CA ALA A 169 8.32 -27.81 -5.31
C ALA A 169 9.37 -26.84 -5.83
N SER A 170 9.31 -25.55 -5.45
CA SER A 170 10.20 -24.48 -5.93
C SER A 170 11.29 -24.10 -4.92
N GLY A 171 11.28 -24.65 -3.71
CA GLY A 171 12.25 -24.33 -2.66
C GLY A 171 12.14 -22.90 -2.12
N VAL A 172 10.91 -22.34 -2.12
CA VAL A 172 10.62 -21.01 -1.57
C VAL A 172 9.70 -21.12 -0.36
N GLU A 173 9.61 -20.07 0.44
CA GLU A 173 8.69 -20.03 1.56
C GLU A 173 7.23 -19.92 1.07
N PRO A 174 6.29 -20.67 1.69
CA PRO A 174 4.88 -20.60 1.32
C PRO A 174 4.21 -19.34 1.84
N TYR A 175 3.11 -18.95 1.20
CA TYR A 175 2.21 -17.94 1.73
C TYR A 175 1.85 -18.27 3.21
N PRO A 176 1.80 -17.28 4.13
CA PRO A 176 1.73 -15.83 3.88
C PRO A 176 3.07 -15.11 3.62
N HIS A 177 4.17 -15.83 3.40
CA HIS A 177 5.40 -15.19 2.93
C HIS A 177 5.20 -14.66 1.51
N MET A 178 5.53 -13.38 1.30
CA MET A 178 5.44 -12.75 -0.02
C MET A 178 6.80 -12.76 -0.71
N LEU A 179 6.84 -13.27 -1.95
CA LEU A 179 8.04 -13.25 -2.80
C LEU A 179 8.33 -11.84 -3.32
N ARG A 180 7.26 -11.09 -3.55
CA ARG A 180 7.28 -9.66 -3.89
C ARG A 180 5.96 -9.01 -3.50
N TRP A 181 5.99 -7.73 -3.18
CA TRP A 181 4.82 -6.98 -2.73
C TRP A 181 4.04 -6.27 -3.83
N LEU A 182 4.60 -6.10 -5.01
CA LEU A 182 3.92 -5.51 -6.18
C LEU A 182 3.91 -6.51 -7.35
N ARG A 183 2.77 -6.53 -8.05
CA ARG A 183 2.59 -7.27 -9.32
C ARG A 183 3.43 -6.70 -10.47
#